data_bef358813a347af8313f497b6ebdd110
#
_entry.id   bef358813a347af8313f497b6ebdd110
#
_cell.length_a   1.000
_cell.length_b   1.000
_cell.length_c   1.000
_cell.angle_alpha   90.00
_cell.angle_beta   90.00
_cell.angle_gamma   90.00
#
_symmetry.space_group_name_H-M   'P 1'
#
loop_
_entity.id
_entity.type
_entity.pdbx_description
1 polymer ?
#
loop_
_entity_poly.entity_id
_entity_poly.type
_entity_poly.pdbx_seq_one_letter_code
_entity_poly.pdbx_strand_id
1 'polypeptide(L)'
;MSRAPVVSIVDDDDSVRTAMSSLVRSLGYEACLFASAEAFLASPHLDDTSCLIADIQMPGMNGLDLQSELHARQRYIPIIFITAFAEERIRKRAEAAGALGFFSKPVDSRTIIGCLDAALKHG
;
A
#
# COMPACT_ATOMS: atom_id res chain seq x y z
N MET A 1 23.76 -4.06 -10.66
CA MET A 1 23.21 -2.91 -9.95
C MET A 1 21.76 -3.15 -9.61
N SER A 2 21.40 -3.04 -8.35
CA SER A 2 20.02 -3.27 -7.95
C SER A 2 19.20 -1.99 -8.14
N ARG A 3 17.97 -2.17 -8.61
CA ARG A 3 17.03 -1.05 -8.73
C ARG A 3 16.46 -0.73 -7.36
N ALA A 4 16.09 0.52 -7.15
CA ALA A 4 15.38 0.90 -5.95
C ALA A 4 14.05 0.16 -5.89
N PRO A 5 13.63 -0.30 -4.71
CA PRO A 5 12.31 -0.89 -4.56
C PRO A 5 11.21 0.09 -4.98
N VAL A 6 10.13 -0.43 -5.52
CA VAL A 6 8.99 0.35 -5.96
C VAL A 6 7.88 0.22 -4.93
N VAL A 7 7.43 1.35 -4.39
CA VAL A 7 6.28 1.41 -3.49
C VAL A 7 5.12 2.02 -4.27
N SER A 8 4.07 1.25 -4.47
CA SER A 8 2.86 1.73 -5.12
C SER A 8 1.90 2.25 -4.06
N ILE A 9 1.26 3.38 -4.34
CA ILE A 9 0.35 4.04 -3.40
C ILE A 9 -1.01 4.16 -4.08
N VAL A 10 -2.03 3.55 -3.46
CA VAL A 10 -3.39 3.51 -3.99
C VAL A 10 -4.31 4.21 -3.00
N ASP A 11 -4.77 5.40 -3.33
CA ASP A 11 -5.66 6.19 -2.48
C ASP A 11 -6.38 7.19 -3.37
N ASP A 12 -7.68 7.38 -3.17
CA ASP A 12 -8.44 8.33 -3.95
C ASP A 12 -8.25 9.78 -3.50
N ASP A 13 -7.56 10.00 -2.37
CA ASP A 13 -7.28 11.32 -1.84
C ASP A 13 -5.93 11.82 -2.36
N ASP A 14 -5.94 12.90 -3.16
CA ASP A 14 -4.72 13.50 -3.71
C ASP A 14 -3.71 13.89 -2.64
N SER A 15 -4.19 14.45 -1.54
CA SER A 15 -3.30 14.92 -0.46
C SER A 15 -2.54 13.76 0.16
N VAL A 16 -3.21 12.64 0.37
CA VAL A 16 -2.60 11.44 0.93
C VAL A 16 -1.58 10.87 -0.05
N ARG A 17 -1.93 10.78 -1.34
CA ARG A 17 -0.99 10.28 -2.35
C ARG A 17 0.27 11.12 -2.39
N THR A 18 0.12 12.44 -2.40
CA THR A 18 1.26 13.36 -2.45
C THR A 18 2.14 13.22 -1.22
N ALA A 19 1.54 13.18 -0.04
CA ALA A 19 2.29 13.05 1.21
C ALA A 19 3.05 11.73 1.29
N MET A 20 2.40 10.64 0.92
CA MET A 20 3.03 9.32 0.93
C MET A 20 4.14 9.23 -0.12
N SER A 21 3.92 9.81 -1.29
CA SER A 21 4.93 9.84 -2.34
C SER A 21 6.20 10.55 -1.87
N SER A 22 6.04 11.72 -1.24
CA SER A 22 7.17 12.48 -0.71
C SER A 22 7.94 11.68 0.32
N LEU A 23 7.23 11.02 1.23
CA LEU A 23 7.84 10.20 2.25
C LEU A 23 8.62 9.04 1.64
N VAL A 24 8.00 8.31 0.74
CA VAL A 24 8.60 7.14 0.08
C VAL A 24 9.88 7.54 -0.65
N ARG A 25 9.82 8.63 -1.41
CA ARG A 25 10.98 9.11 -2.16
C ARG A 25 12.11 9.57 -1.25
N SER A 26 11.77 10.17 -0.11
CA SER A 26 12.78 10.62 0.85
C SER A 26 13.59 9.47 1.43
N LEU A 27 13.03 8.26 1.38
CA LEU A 27 13.69 7.04 1.86
C LEU A 27 14.53 6.36 0.78
N GLY A 28 14.53 6.92 -0.44
CA GLY A 28 15.28 6.34 -1.54
C GLY A 28 14.53 5.33 -2.39
N TYR A 29 13.23 5.17 -2.17
CA TYR A 29 12.40 4.26 -2.97
C TYR A 29 11.72 4.99 -4.11
N GLU A 30 11.33 4.26 -5.14
CA GLU A 30 10.50 4.80 -6.20
C GLU A 30 9.04 4.74 -5.78
N ALA A 31 8.26 5.75 -6.17
CA ALA A 31 6.84 5.83 -5.84
C ALA A 31 6.00 5.82 -7.12
N CYS A 32 4.99 4.95 -7.17
CA CYS A 32 3.99 4.93 -8.23
C CYS A 32 2.63 5.23 -7.61
N LEU A 33 1.88 6.16 -8.19
CA LEU A 33 0.65 6.69 -7.61
C LEU A 33 -0.57 6.28 -8.41
N PHE A 34 -1.60 5.84 -7.72
CA PHE A 34 -2.85 5.39 -8.34
C PHE A 34 -4.04 5.94 -7.55
N ALA A 35 -5.03 6.47 -8.26
CA ALA A 35 -6.22 7.01 -7.63
C ALA A 35 -7.28 5.96 -7.32
N SER A 36 -7.10 4.73 -7.80
CA SER A 36 -8.04 3.64 -7.59
C SER A 36 -7.33 2.29 -7.64
N ALA A 37 -7.97 1.28 -7.04
CA ALA A 37 -7.46 -0.09 -7.11
C ALA A 37 -7.47 -0.60 -8.55
N GLU A 38 -8.51 -0.25 -9.31
CA GLU A 38 -8.62 -0.67 -10.71
C GLU A 38 -7.47 -0.13 -11.55
N ALA A 39 -7.08 1.14 -11.31
CA ALA A 39 -5.95 1.74 -12.03
C ALA A 39 -4.65 1.01 -11.74
N PHE A 40 -4.44 0.62 -10.47
CA PHE A 40 -3.26 -0.13 -10.08
C PHE A 40 -3.23 -1.51 -10.76
N LEU A 41 -4.35 -2.22 -10.74
CA LEU A 41 -4.43 -3.56 -11.32
C LEU A 41 -4.22 -3.56 -12.83
N ALA A 42 -4.56 -2.46 -13.50
CA ALA A 42 -4.37 -2.32 -14.94
C ALA A 42 -2.98 -1.80 -15.31
N SER A 43 -2.17 -1.44 -14.34
CA SER A 43 -0.87 -0.82 -14.59
C SER A 43 0.22 -1.85 -14.86
N PRO A 44 1.17 -1.55 -15.77
CA PRO A 44 2.34 -2.40 -15.93
C PRO A 44 3.24 -2.39 -14.69
N HIS A 45 3.08 -1.42 -13.79
CA HIS A 45 3.87 -1.34 -12.55
C HIS A 45 3.42 -2.33 -11.48
N LEU A 46 2.29 -3.03 -11.70
CA LEU A 46 1.82 -4.02 -10.73
C LEU A 46 2.91 -5.05 -10.42
N ASP A 47 3.52 -5.60 -11.47
CA ASP A 47 4.53 -6.65 -11.30
C ASP A 47 5.86 -6.12 -10.76
N ASP A 48 6.09 -4.81 -10.85
CA ASP A 48 7.31 -4.18 -10.33
C ASP A 48 7.17 -3.77 -8.86
N THR A 49 5.96 -3.79 -8.32
CA THR A 49 5.68 -3.28 -6.98
C THR A 49 6.26 -4.18 -5.91
N SER A 50 7.11 -3.61 -5.06
CA SER A 50 7.72 -4.33 -3.93
C SER A 50 6.91 -4.22 -2.65
N CYS A 51 6.16 -3.13 -2.49
CA CYS A 51 5.27 -2.92 -1.36
C CYS A 51 4.13 -1.99 -1.79
N LEU A 52 2.96 -2.20 -1.22
CA LEU A 52 1.76 -1.44 -1.57
C LEU A 52 1.26 -0.71 -0.33
N ILE A 53 0.97 0.58 -0.46
CA ILE A 53 0.26 1.36 0.56
C ILE A 53 -1.12 1.64 -0.01
N ALA A 54 -2.16 1.21 0.68
CA ALA A 54 -3.52 1.29 0.14
C ALA A 54 -4.52 1.74 1.19
N ASP A 55 -5.49 2.56 0.76
CA ASP A 55 -6.66 2.87 1.55
C ASP A 55 -7.64 1.69 1.47
N ILE A 56 -8.41 1.51 2.52
CA ILE A 56 -9.50 0.53 2.52
C ILE A 56 -10.71 1.09 1.79
N GLN A 57 -11.11 2.32 2.10
CA GLN A 57 -12.34 2.90 1.56
C GLN A 57 -12.07 3.75 0.34
N MET A 58 -12.46 3.22 -0.80
CA MET A 58 -12.35 3.90 -2.10
C MET A 58 -13.58 3.59 -2.92
N PRO A 59 -14.00 4.50 -3.81
CA PRO A 59 -15.09 4.20 -4.75
C PRO A 59 -14.72 3.00 -5.62
N GLY A 60 -15.69 2.16 -5.90
CA GLY A 60 -15.45 0.94 -6.67
C GLY A 60 -14.80 -0.13 -5.81
N MET A 61 -13.69 -0.68 -6.28
CA MET A 61 -12.99 -1.73 -5.54
C MET A 61 -12.31 -1.14 -4.31
N ASN A 62 -12.59 -1.69 -3.12
CA ASN A 62 -11.95 -1.23 -1.88
C ASN A 62 -10.61 -1.94 -1.65
N GLY A 63 -9.91 -1.57 -0.57
CA GLY A 63 -8.58 -2.12 -0.30
C GLY A 63 -8.59 -3.62 0.01
N LEU A 64 -9.63 -4.12 0.67
CA LEU A 64 -9.74 -5.55 0.95
C LEU A 64 -10.01 -6.33 -0.34
N ASP A 65 -10.84 -5.78 -1.22
CA ASP A 65 -11.10 -6.38 -2.54
C ASP A 65 -9.81 -6.44 -3.35
N LEU A 66 -9.00 -5.37 -3.29
CA LEU A 66 -7.72 -5.32 -3.97
C LEU A 66 -6.79 -6.42 -3.45
N GLN A 67 -6.72 -6.59 -2.13
CA GLN A 67 -5.91 -7.64 -1.52
C GLN A 67 -6.35 -9.02 -2.01
N SER A 68 -7.66 -9.27 -2.03
CA SER A 68 -8.21 -10.54 -2.50
C SER A 68 -7.89 -10.77 -3.97
N GLU A 69 -8.00 -9.74 -4.79
CA GLU A 69 -7.73 -9.84 -6.22
C GLU A 69 -6.25 -10.15 -6.48
N LEU A 70 -5.35 -9.52 -5.73
CA LEU A 70 -3.92 -9.79 -5.85
C LEU A 70 -3.61 -11.24 -5.50
N HIS A 71 -4.21 -11.76 -4.43
CA HIS A 71 -4.04 -13.16 -4.05
C HIS A 71 -4.59 -14.11 -5.14
N ALA A 72 -5.73 -13.75 -5.73
CA ALA A 72 -6.31 -14.55 -6.82
C ALA A 72 -5.39 -14.60 -8.04
N ARG A 73 -4.59 -13.55 -8.24
CA ARG A 73 -3.60 -13.48 -9.32
C ARG A 73 -2.24 -14.03 -8.90
N GLN A 74 -2.15 -14.59 -7.71
CA GLN A 74 -0.91 -15.12 -7.13
C GLN A 74 0.16 -14.03 -6.99
N ARG A 75 -0.26 -12.81 -6.67
CA ARG A 75 0.62 -11.68 -6.40
C ARG A 75 0.58 -11.40 -4.89
N TYR A 76 1.63 -11.79 -4.18
CA TYR A 76 1.68 -11.69 -2.71
C TYR A 76 2.52 -10.48 -2.30
N ILE A 77 2.07 -9.30 -2.72
CA ILE A 77 2.75 -8.04 -2.42
C ILE A 77 2.46 -7.65 -0.98
N PRO A 78 3.49 -7.30 -0.17
CA PRO A 78 3.23 -6.79 1.18
C PRO A 78 2.38 -5.52 1.11
N ILE A 79 1.30 -5.47 1.89
CA ILE A 79 0.36 -4.35 1.86
C ILE A 79 0.29 -3.68 3.22
N ILE A 80 0.46 -2.35 3.23
CA ILE A 80 0.23 -1.50 4.39
C ILE A 80 -1.08 -0.77 4.13
N PHE A 81 -2.10 -1.05 4.96
CA PHE A 81 -3.37 -0.35 4.84
C PHE A 81 -3.40 0.88 5.72
N ILE A 82 -3.90 1.98 5.17
CA ILE A 82 -4.20 3.20 5.93
C ILE A 82 -5.64 3.59 5.63
N THR A 83 -6.41 3.92 6.66
CA THR A 83 -7.83 4.21 6.47
C THR A 83 -8.33 5.24 7.49
N ALA A 84 -9.29 6.07 7.08
CA ALA A 84 -9.96 7.00 7.98
C ALA A 84 -10.89 6.30 8.96
N PHE A 85 -11.35 5.08 8.61
CA PHE A 85 -12.32 4.33 9.41
C PHE A 85 -11.76 2.97 9.76
N ALA A 86 -10.93 2.94 10.81
CA ALA A 86 -10.28 1.70 11.24
C ALA A 86 -11.21 0.89 12.13
N GLU A 87 -11.94 -0.03 11.51
CA GLU A 87 -12.82 -0.96 12.24
C GLU A 87 -12.05 -2.24 12.55
N GLU A 88 -12.26 -2.77 13.75
CA GLU A 88 -11.56 -3.97 14.21
C GLU A 88 -11.83 -5.17 13.30
N ARG A 89 -13.06 -5.33 12.83
CA ARG A 89 -13.43 -6.42 11.94
C ARG A 89 -12.64 -6.36 10.63
N ILE A 90 -12.48 -5.16 10.09
CA ILE A 90 -11.74 -4.96 8.85
C ILE A 90 -10.26 -5.23 9.09
N ARG A 91 -9.72 -4.75 10.20
CA ARG A 91 -8.33 -5.01 10.56
C ARG A 91 -8.06 -6.51 10.64
N LYS A 92 -8.93 -7.26 11.32
CA LYS A 92 -8.77 -8.70 11.46
C LYS A 92 -8.75 -9.41 10.11
N ARG A 93 -9.62 -9.00 9.20
CA ARG A 93 -9.65 -9.58 7.86
C ARG A 93 -8.36 -9.28 7.09
N ALA A 94 -7.89 -8.02 7.16
CA ALA A 94 -6.67 -7.63 6.47
C ALA A 94 -5.47 -8.40 7.01
N GLU A 95 -5.35 -8.50 8.33
CA GLU A 95 -4.24 -9.20 8.97
C GLU A 95 -4.29 -10.71 8.71
N ALA A 96 -5.48 -11.30 8.74
CA ALA A 96 -5.65 -12.72 8.44
C ALA A 96 -5.24 -13.04 7.01
N ALA A 97 -5.36 -12.09 6.09
CA ALA A 97 -4.96 -12.26 4.71
C ALA A 97 -3.50 -11.83 4.47
N GLY A 98 -2.76 -11.52 5.53
CA GLY A 98 -1.33 -11.27 5.44
C GLY A 98 -0.91 -9.82 5.31
N ALA A 99 -1.77 -8.86 5.67
CA ALA A 99 -1.38 -7.45 5.62
C ALA A 99 -0.16 -7.18 6.50
N LEU A 100 0.77 -6.39 6.00
CA LEU A 100 1.98 -6.01 6.71
C LEU A 100 1.66 -5.02 7.83
N GLY A 101 0.69 -4.13 7.61
CA GLY A 101 0.26 -3.17 8.60
C GLY A 101 -1.15 -2.67 8.33
N PHE A 102 -1.78 -2.12 9.36
CA PHE A 102 -3.13 -1.56 9.27
C PHE A 102 -3.20 -0.39 10.24
N PHE A 103 -3.36 0.82 9.73
CA PHE A 103 -3.27 2.03 10.54
C PHE A 103 -4.38 3.03 10.23
N SER A 104 -4.78 3.79 11.25
CA SER A 104 -5.75 4.87 11.12
C SER A 104 -5.09 6.12 10.56
N LYS A 105 -5.82 6.85 9.71
CA LYS A 105 -5.39 8.20 9.30
C LYS A 105 -5.71 9.21 10.40
N PRO A 106 -4.88 10.22 10.62
CA PRO A 106 -3.58 10.44 9.98
C PRO A 106 -2.53 9.50 10.57
N VAL A 107 -1.72 8.91 9.70
CA VAL A 107 -0.70 7.96 10.16
C VAL A 107 0.62 8.69 10.39
N ASP A 108 1.33 8.32 11.46
CA ASP A 108 2.64 8.86 11.77
C ASP A 108 3.66 8.38 10.73
N SER A 109 4.45 9.32 10.21
CA SER A 109 5.50 8.99 9.23
C SER A 109 6.43 7.90 9.73
N ARG A 110 6.79 7.93 11.02
CA ARG A 110 7.70 6.93 11.60
C ARG A 110 7.12 5.53 11.55
N THR A 111 5.79 5.42 11.68
CA THR A 111 5.11 4.13 11.58
C THR A 111 5.25 3.57 10.17
N ILE A 112 5.04 4.39 9.16
CA ILE A 112 5.18 3.97 7.76
C ILE A 112 6.62 3.62 7.45
N ILE A 113 7.58 4.45 7.91
CA ILE A 113 9.00 4.18 7.69
C ILE A 113 9.38 2.83 8.26
N GLY A 114 8.94 2.52 9.49
CA GLY A 114 9.23 1.25 10.12
C GLY A 114 8.70 0.06 9.33
N CYS A 115 7.47 0.17 8.81
CA CYS A 115 6.89 -0.89 7.99
C CYS A 115 7.63 -1.07 6.68
N LEU A 116 7.97 0.03 6.00
CA LEU A 116 8.70 -0.05 4.74
C LEU A 116 10.09 -0.64 4.94
N ASP A 117 10.77 -0.22 6.00
CA ASP A 117 12.09 -0.77 6.31
C ASP A 117 12.02 -2.27 6.58
N ALA A 118 11.02 -2.71 7.35
CA ALA A 118 10.83 -4.13 7.64
C ALA A 118 10.56 -4.93 6.38
N ALA A 119 9.83 -4.35 5.42
CA ALA A 119 9.47 -5.05 4.18
C ALA A 119 10.59 -5.02 3.15
N LEU A 120 11.37 -3.94 3.07
CA LEU A 120 12.24 -3.66 1.92
C LEU A 120 13.73 -3.65 2.22
N LYS A 121 14.12 -3.58 3.48
CA LYS A 121 15.55 -3.54 3.86
C LYS A 121 16.05 -4.85 4.45
N HIS A 122 15.58 -5.92 3.91
CA HIS A 122 16.13 -7.21 4.30
C HIS A 122 17.39 -7.45 3.53
N GLY A 123 18.40 -7.44 4.22
CA GLY A 123 19.76 -7.66 3.78
C GLY A 123 20.03 -8.30 2.49
#